data_5048e5384cf62967711757d000aa244c
#
_entry.id   5048e5384cf62967711757d000aa244c
#
_cell.length_a   1.000
_cell.length_b   1.000
_cell.length_c   1.000
_cell.angle_alpha   90.00
_cell.angle_beta   90.00
_cell.angle_gamma   90.00
#
_symmetry.space_group_name_H-M   'P 1'
#
loop_
_entity.id
_entity.type
_entity.pdbx_description
1 polymer ?
#
loop_
_entity_poly.entity_id
_entity_poly.type
_entity_poly.pdbx_seq_one_letter_code
_entity_poly.pdbx_strand_id
1 'polypeptide(L)'
;VAVVFLGIGLYSGSRMGVEAAESMRWREVFVRNGQQRSLTLPDGSKVVVGGGSRLMYPERFTGRERSVYFSGEGLFDVTTDERMPFIVNVNGTNIAVTGTKFNVKAYDEDGQQTVTLMEGKVDVTFDGSEAPLHLASGKTAFFDRTTGEISLYDLAESQYPAWYKGEFDAYHSSFRQIARDLERIFDV
;
A
#
# COMPACT_ATOMS: atom_id res chain seq x y z
N VAL A 1 49.97 -63.46 11.45
CA VAL A 1 50.25 -62.13 10.86
C VAL A 1 48.92 -61.53 10.46
N ALA A 2 48.37 -60.56 11.24
CA ALA A 2 47.16 -59.88 10.93
C ALA A 2 47.53 -58.54 10.28
N VAL A 3 47.01 -58.28 9.07
CA VAL A 3 47.16 -57.03 8.35
C VAL A 3 45.90 -56.23 8.59
N VAL A 4 46.01 -55.10 9.34
CA VAL A 4 44.95 -54.15 9.57
C VAL A 4 45.00 -53.08 8.44
N PHE A 5 44.00 -53.03 7.56
CA PHE A 5 43.83 -51.94 6.62
C PHE A 5 43.10 -50.77 7.30
N LEU A 6 43.79 -49.65 7.56
CA LEU A 6 43.25 -48.40 7.94
C LEU A 6 42.69 -47.69 6.66
N GLY A 7 41.39 -47.70 6.48
CA GLY A 7 40.73 -46.92 5.46
C GLY A 7 40.60 -45.45 5.92
N ILE A 8 41.38 -44.56 5.28
CA ILE A 8 41.21 -43.11 5.44
C ILE A 8 40.03 -42.68 4.55
N GLY A 9 38.86 -42.54 5.17
CA GLY A 9 37.70 -41.93 4.52
C GLY A 9 37.89 -40.43 4.42
N LEU A 10 38.17 -39.93 3.22
CA LEU A 10 38.07 -38.50 2.90
C LEU A 10 36.60 -38.07 2.94
N TYR A 11 36.19 -37.46 4.04
CA TYR A 11 34.90 -36.84 4.18
C TYR A 11 34.96 -35.49 3.43
N SER A 12 34.54 -35.51 2.15
CA SER A 12 34.31 -34.28 1.39
C SER A 12 33.06 -33.58 1.97
N GLY A 13 33.29 -32.74 2.94
CA GLY A 13 32.24 -31.85 3.44
C GLY A 13 31.87 -30.81 2.39
N SER A 14 30.81 -31.09 1.63
CA SER A 14 30.13 -30.04 0.86
C SER A 14 29.68 -28.95 1.83
N ARG A 15 30.39 -27.84 1.83
CA ARG A 15 29.91 -26.62 2.42
C ARG A 15 28.68 -26.20 1.61
N MET A 16 27.49 -26.62 2.03
CA MET A 16 26.27 -25.91 1.71
C MET A 16 26.44 -24.50 2.28
N GLY A 17 26.69 -23.55 1.40
CA GLY A 17 26.57 -22.14 1.77
C GLY A 17 25.15 -21.90 2.26
N VAL A 18 25.02 -21.71 3.55
CA VAL A 18 23.85 -21.07 4.12
C VAL A 18 23.93 -19.64 3.60
N GLU A 19 23.31 -19.36 2.44
CA GLU A 19 22.97 -18.00 2.06
C GLU A 19 22.15 -17.47 3.24
N ALA A 20 22.77 -16.61 4.03
CA ALA A 20 22.06 -15.88 5.06
C ALA A 20 20.93 -15.14 4.37
N ALA A 21 19.68 -15.56 4.61
CA ALA A 21 18.52 -14.86 4.15
C ALA A 21 18.68 -13.42 4.64
N GLU A 22 18.98 -12.50 3.71
CA GLU A 22 19.18 -11.09 4.02
C GLU A 22 17.86 -10.62 4.61
N SER A 23 17.84 -10.36 5.92
CA SER A 23 16.63 -9.99 6.62
C SER A 23 16.08 -8.71 5.96
N MET A 24 14.89 -8.81 5.36
CA MET A 24 14.24 -7.69 4.70
C MET A 24 14.06 -6.56 5.71
N ARG A 25 14.76 -5.44 5.48
CA ARG A 25 14.67 -4.27 6.33
C ARG A 25 13.49 -3.43 5.88
N TRP A 26 12.62 -3.09 6.82
CA TRP A 26 11.47 -2.23 6.61
C TRP A 26 11.75 -0.82 7.09
N ARG A 27 11.22 0.15 6.38
CA ARG A 27 11.16 1.56 6.77
C ARG A 27 9.74 1.92 7.11
N GLU A 28 9.60 2.70 8.17
CA GLU A 28 8.32 3.26 8.59
C GLU A 28 8.37 4.78 8.47
N VAL A 29 7.30 5.33 7.91
CA VAL A 29 7.04 6.77 7.84
C VAL A 29 5.72 7.03 8.53
N PHE A 30 5.75 7.84 9.57
CA PHE A 30 4.56 8.39 10.22
C PHE A 30 4.50 9.89 9.96
N VAL A 31 3.32 10.40 9.59
CA VAL A 31 3.07 11.82 9.32
C VAL A 31 2.08 12.32 10.37
N ARG A 32 2.47 13.37 11.10
CA ARG A 32 1.60 13.99 12.12
C ARG A 32 0.46 14.75 11.45
N ASN A 33 -0.63 14.97 12.19
CA ASN A 33 -1.69 15.85 11.77
C ASN A 33 -1.12 17.22 11.37
N GLY A 34 -1.79 17.94 10.48
CA GLY A 34 -1.34 19.22 9.94
C GLY A 34 -0.14 19.13 8.99
N GLN A 35 0.39 17.96 8.75
CA GLN A 35 1.55 17.74 7.89
C GLN A 35 1.24 16.83 6.72
N GLN A 36 2.06 16.93 5.69
CA GLN A 36 2.12 15.96 4.60
C GLN A 36 3.58 15.67 4.25
N ARG A 37 3.85 14.50 3.71
CA ARG A 37 5.20 14.10 3.35
C ARG A 37 5.24 13.42 1.98
N SER A 38 6.03 13.98 1.07
CA SER A 38 6.34 13.34 -0.21
C SER A 38 7.61 12.48 -0.08
N LEU A 39 7.58 11.30 -0.65
CA LEU A 39 8.72 10.38 -0.69
C LEU A 39 8.77 9.63 -2.02
N THR A 40 9.98 9.16 -2.35
CA THR A 40 10.19 8.26 -3.47
C THR A 40 10.57 6.89 -2.91
N LEU A 41 9.85 5.85 -3.34
CA LEU A 41 10.10 4.47 -2.95
C LEU A 41 11.30 3.88 -3.72
N PRO A 42 11.81 2.70 -3.31
CA PRO A 42 12.98 2.07 -3.93
C PRO A 42 12.83 1.73 -5.41
N ASP A 43 11.60 1.59 -5.91
CA ASP A 43 11.26 1.32 -7.32
C ASP A 43 11.04 2.61 -8.16
N GLY A 44 11.22 3.79 -7.54
CA GLY A 44 10.97 5.08 -8.18
C GLY A 44 9.53 5.57 -8.06
N SER A 45 8.61 4.78 -7.52
CA SER A 45 7.23 5.22 -7.24
C SER A 45 7.22 6.39 -6.27
N LYS A 46 6.31 7.35 -6.50
CA LYS A 46 6.15 8.54 -5.66
C LYS A 46 4.90 8.39 -4.80
N VAL A 47 5.02 8.75 -3.54
CA VAL A 47 3.89 8.74 -2.59
C VAL A 47 3.84 10.06 -1.86
N VAL A 48 2.66 10.68 -1.83
CA VAL A 48 2.36 11.77 -0.89
C VAL A 48 1.52 11.18 0.22
N VAL A 49 1.99 11.30 1.46
CA VAL A 49 1.36 10.75 2.67
C VAL A 49 0.78 11.89 3.47
N GLY A 50 -0.52 11.81 3.79
CA GLY A 50 -1.28 12.84 4.52
C GLY A 50 -1.12 12.76 6.04
N GLY A 51 -1.69 13.73 6.74
CA GLY A 51 -1.66 13.81 8.21
C GLY A 51 -2.32 12.61 8.88
N GLY A 52 -1.81 12.18 10.02
CA GLY A 52 -2.27 11.01 10.76
C GLY A 52 -1.99 9.66 10.09
N SER A 53 -1.23 9.65 9.00
CA SER A 53 -1.02 8.45 8.18
C SER A 53 0.31 7.76 8.47
N ARG A 54 0.35 6.45 8.18
CA ARG A 54 1.51 5.59 8.34
C ARG A 54 1.76 4.79 7.07
N LEU A 55 3.01 4.75 6.61
CA LEU A 55 3.46 3.95 5.48
C LEU A 55 4.65 3.08 5.91
N MET A 56 4.57 1.78 5.67
CA MET A 56 5.68 0.85 5.85
C MET A 56 6.06 0.24 4.51
N TYR A 57 7.33 0.27 4.16
CA TYR A 57 7.85 -0.27 2.91
C TYR A 57 9.26 -0.86 3.10
N PRO A 58 9.67 -1.85 2.30
CA PRO A 58 11.01 -2.44 2.41
C PRO A 58 12.07 -1.51 1.83
N GLU A 59 13.31 -1.61 2.30
CA GLU A 59 14.44 -0.87 1.71
C GLU A 59 14.72 -1.26 0.26
N ARG A 60 14.31 -2.46 -0.14
CA ARG A 60 14.34 -2.97 -1.53
C ARG A 60 13.13 -3.86 -1.76
N PHE A 61 12.52 -3.74 -2.90
CA PHE A 61 11.52 -4.70 -3.35
C PHE A 61 12.22 -5.93 -3.92
N THR A 62 11.95 -7.08 -3.32
CA THR A 62 12.51 -8.37 -3.71
C THR A 62 11.36 -9.38 -3.85
N GLY A 63 11.50 -10.33 -4.78
CA GLY A 63 10.47 -11.34 -4.98
C GLY A 63 9.60 -11.07 -6.20
N ARG A 64 8.30 -11.38 -6.10
CA ARG A 64 7.36 -11.35 -7.23
C ARG A 64 6.45 -10.12 -7.23
N GLU A 65 6.47 -9.34 -6.16
CA GLU A 65 5.61 -8.16 -5.97
C GLU A 65 6.32 -7.07 -5.16
N ARG A 66 5.83 -5.83 -5.28
CA ARG A 66 6.26 -4.65 -4.55
C ARG A 66 5.23 -4.33 -3.47
N SER A 67 5.33 -4.97 -2.32
CA SER A 67 4.35 -4.81 -1.24
C SER A 67 4.71 -3.70 -0.27
N VAL A 68 3.71 -2.88 0.10
CA VAL A 68 3.75 -1.88 1.16
C VAL A 68 2.54 -2.04 2.08
N TYR A 69 2.65 -1.57 3.32
CA TYR A 69 1.54 -1.49 4.28
C TYR A 69 1.21 -0.04 4.53
N PHE A 70 -0.07 0.28 4.54
CA PHE A 70 -0.53 1.65 4.64
C PHE A 70 -1.75 1.78 5.56
N SER A 71 -1.82 2.86 6.32
CA SER A 71 -3.02 3.32 7.05
C SER A 71 -3.05 4.84 6.97
N GLY A 72 -4.21 5.40 6.65
CA GLY A 72 -4.39 6.84 6.50
C GLY A 72 -4.82 7.30 5.13
N GLU A 73 -4.38 8.48 4.69
CA GLU A 73 -4.63 9.00 3.35
C GLU A 73 -3.32 9.21 2.57
N GLY A 74 -3.27 8.67 1.34
CA GLY A 74 -2.09 8.71 0.49
C GLY A 74 -2.41 8.75 -0.99
N LEU A 75 -1.68 9.60 -1.71
CA LEU A 75 -1.66 9.64 -3.17
C LEU A 75 -0.45 8.85 -3.66
N PHE A 76 -0.69 7.80 -4.41
CA PHE A 76 0.31 6.92 -5.00
C PHE A 76 0.43 7.19 -6.51
N ASP A 77 1.64 7.41 -6.97
CA ASP A 77 2.01 7.52 -8.38
C ASP A 77 3.06 6.42 -8.65
N VAL A 78 2.55 5.25 -9.07
CA VAL A 78 3.32 4.01 -9.12
C VAL A 78 4.02 3.86 -10.46
N THR A 79 5.34 3.63 -10.41
CA THR A 79 6.16 3.32 -11.59
C THR A 79 5.66 2.03 -12.27
N THR A 80 5.50 2.09 -13.59
CA THR A 80 5.02 0.95 -14.37
C THR A 80 6.00 -0.21 -14.36
N ASP A 81 5.53 -1.37 -13.90
CA ASP A 81 6.19 -2.67 -14.00
C ASP A 81 5.14 -3.78 -13.99
N GLU A 82 4.83 -4.33 -15.17
CA GLU A 82 3.84 -5.40 -15.33
C GLU A 82 4.33 -6.76 -14.80
N ARG A 83 5.65 -6.92 -14.61
CA ARG A 83 6.25 -8.18 -14.15
C ARG A 83 6.24 -8.29 -12.63
N MET A 84 6.18 -7.13 -11.96
CA MET A 84 6.26 -7.05 -10.51
C MET A 84 5.18 -6.09 -10.00
N PRO A 85 3.93 -6.55 -9.82
CA PRO A 85 2.82 -5.71 -9.39
C PRO A 85 3.11 -5.03 -8.06
N PHE A 86 2.56 -3.83 -7.87
CA PHE A 86 2.65 -3.05 -6.64
C PHE A 86 1.39 -3.29 -5.81
N ILE A 87 1.55 -3.69 -4.56
CA ILE A 87 0.46 -4.05 -3.66
C ILE A 87 0.45 -3.10 -2.48
N VAL A 88 -0.65 -2.38 -2.30
CA VAL A 88 -0.90 -1.62 -1.06
C VAL A 88 -1.82 -2.43 -0.16
N ASN A 89 -1.29 -2.86 0.98
CA ASN A 89 -2.04 -3.58 2.00
C ASN A 89 -2.62 -2.57 3.00
N VAL A 90 -3.93 -2.53 3.13
CA VAL A 90 -4.66 -1.54 3.95
C VAL A 90 -5.78 -2.25 4.70
N ASN A 91 -5.64 -2.45 6.02
CA ASN A 91 -6.74 -2.93 6.87
C ASN A 91 -7.55 -4.11 6.30
N GLY A 92 -6.87 -5.15 5.83
CA GLY A 92 -7.49 -6.32 5.19
C GLY A 92 -7.84 -6.14 3.71
N THR A 93 -7.76 -4.92 3.18
CA THR A 93 -7.94 -4.63 1.75
C THR A 93 -6.59 -4.67 1.04
N ASN A 94 -6.54 -5.33 -0.12
CA ASN A 94 -5.38 -5.36 -1.01
C ASN A 94 -5.68 -4.59 -2.29
N ILE A 95 -4.81 -3.62 -2.61
CA ILE A 95 -4.92 -2.78 -3.81
C ILE A 95 -3.73 -3.13 -4.69
N ALA A 96 -3.99 -3.78 -5.83
CA ALA A 96 -2.97 -4.25 -6.77
C ALA A 96 -2.95 -3.39 -8.03
N VAL A 97 -1.76 -2.92 -8.41
CA VAL A 97 -1.54 -2.07 -9.58
C VAL A 97 -0.23 -2.44 -10.30
N THR A 98 -0.10 -2.08 -11.56
CA THR A 98 1.14 -2.29 -12.34
C THR A 98 1.80 -1.00 -12.83
N GLY A 99 1.11 0.14 -12.71
CA GLY A 99 1.58 1.46 -13.16
C GLY A 99 0.37 2.40 -13.17
N THR A 100 0.11 3.07 -12.05
CA THR A 100 -1.21 3.64 -11.78
C THR A 100 -1.06 4.82 -10.84
N LYS A 101 -1.89 5.85 -11.06
CA LYS A 101 -2.03 6.97 -10.13
C LYS A 101 -3.39 6.89 -9.44
N PHE A 102 -3.38 6.76 -8.12
CA PHE A 102 -4.58 6.58 -7.32
C PHE A 102 -4.43 7.14 -5.91
N ASN A 103 -5.55 7.48 -5.29
CA ASN A 103 -5.63 7.89 -3.89
C ASN A 103 -6.26 6.78 -3.07
N VAL A 104 -5.73 6.57 -1.88
CA VAL A 104 -6.29 5.69 -0.86
C VAL A 104 -6.57 6.50 0.37
N LYS A 105 -7.78 6.37 0.93
CA LYS A 105 -8.15 6.92 2.24
C LYS A 105 -8.71 5.79 3.09
N ALA A 106 -7.96 5.39 4.11
CA ALA A 106 -8.26 4.22 4.91
C ALA A 106 -7.59 4.32 6.29
N TYR A 107 -8.10 5.22 7.12
CA TYR A 107 -7.68 5.34 8.51
C TYR A 107 -8.25 4.20 9.35
N ASP A 108 -7.49 3.73 10.33
CA ASP A 108 -7.88 2.59 11.18
C ASP A 108 -9.16 2.85 11.96
N GLU A 109 -9.34 4.09 12.42
CA GLU A 109 -10.50 4.54 13.20
C GLU A 109 -11.71 4.94 12.35
N ASP A 110 -11.58 4.99 11.01
CA ASP A 110 -12.70 5.30 10.12
C ASP A 110 -13.45 4.02 9.76
N GLY A 111 -14.78 4.09 9.74
CA GLY A 111 -15.63 2.97 9.32
C GLY A 111 -15.63 2.74 7.81
N GLN A 112 -14.99 3.62 7.04
CA GLN A 112 -15.00 3.59 5.58
C GLN A 112 -13.58 3.60 5.01
N GLN A 113 -13.42 2.91 3.89
CA GLN A 113 -12.22 2.98 3.06
C GLN A 113 -12.61 3.49 1.67
N THR A 114 -11.74 4.26 1.07
CA THR A 114 -11.97 4.83 -0.26
C THR A 114 -10.75 4.61 -1.13
N VAL A 115 -10.97 4.15 -2.35
CA VAL A 115 -9.94 4.02 -3.38
C VAL A 115 -10.42 4.78 -4.61
N THR A 116 -9.71 5.86 -4.98
CA THR A 116 -10.00 6.68 -6.15
C THR A 116 -8.94 6.46 -7.21
N LEU A 117 -9.36 5.99 -8.39
CA LEU A 117 -8.47 5.78 -9.51
C LEU A 117 -8.45 7.02 -10.42
N MET A 118 -7.27 7.62 -10.55
CA MET A 118 -7.04 8.80 -11.40
C MET A 118 -6.55 8.37 -12.79
N GLU A 119 -5.53 7.51 -12.86
CA GLU A 119 -4.95 7.03 -14.12
C GLU A 119 -4.56 5.55 -14.00
N GLY A 120 -4.77 4.77 -15.06
CA GLY A 120 -4.37 3.38 -15.16
C GLY A 120 -5.46 2.39 -14.80
N LYS A 121 -5.10 1.33 -14.07
CA LYS A 121 -5.99 0.24 -13.64
C LYS A 121 -5.67 -0.15 -12.21
N VAL A 122 -6.69 -0.46 -11.46
CA VAL A 122 -6.58 -0.93 -10.06
C VAL A 122 -7.46 -2.15 -9.87
N ASP A 123 -6.91 -3.16 -9.23
CA ASP A 123 -7.64 -4.32 -8.73
C ASP A 123 -7.72 -4.19 -7.20
N VAL A 124 -8.93 -4.07 -6.66
CA VAL A 124 -9.15 -3.93 -5.21
C VAL A 124 -9.83 -5.18 -4.69
N THR A 125 -9.19 -5.86 -3.76
CA THR A 125 -9.78 -6.97 -3.01
C THR A 125 -10.07 -6.50 -1.60
N PHE A 126 -11.33 -6.22 -1.30
CA PHE A 126 -11.77 -5.82 0.03
C PHE A 126 -11.82 -7.02 0.97
N ASP A 127 -11.71 -6.76 2.28
CA ASP A 127 -11.83 -7.78 3.30
C ASP A 127 -13.16 -8.54 3.16
N GLY A 128 -13.11 -9.87 3.17
CA GLY A 128 -14.28 -10.75 2.95
C GLY A 128 -14.73 -10.90 1.50
N SER A 129 -14.09 -10.27 0.51
CA SER A 129 -14.42 -10.43 -0.90
C SER A 129 -13.77 -11.68 -1.50
N GLU A 130 -14.52 -12.44 -2.32
CA GLU A 130 -14.02 -13.64 -3.03
C GLU A 130 -13.22 -13.28 -4.30
N ALA A 131 -13.50 -12.11 -4.89
CA ALA A 131 -12.88 -11.67 -6.14
C ALA A 131 -12.50 -10.19 -6.10
N PRO A 132 -11.47 -9.77 -6.86
CA PRO A 132 -11.10 -8.38 -6.97
C PRO A 132 -12.16 -7.56 -7.70
N LEU A 133 -12.37 -6.34 -7.25
CA LEU A 133 -13.10 -5.30 -7.96
C LEU A 133 -12.15 -4.59 -8.92
N HIS A 134 -12.43 -4.64 -10.22
CA HIS A 134 -11.69 -3.91 -11.23
C HIS A 134 -12.18 -2.47 -11.32
N LEU A 135 -11.36 -1.51 -10.91
CA LEU A 135 -11.70 -0.10 -10.93
C LEU A 135 -11.14 0.55 -12.20
N ALA A 136 -11.97 1.32 -12.90
CA ALA A 136 -11.57 2.10 -14.06
C ALA A 136 -11.22 3.54 -13.68
N SER A 137 -10.43 4.23 -14.50
CA SER A 137 -10.10 5.66 -14.30
C SER A 137 -11.36 6.51 -14.17
N GLY A 138 -11.32 7.48 -13.27
CA GLY A 138 -12.44 8.35 -12.94
C GLY A 138 -13.46 7.73 -12.01
N LYS A 139 -13.18 6.55 -11.44
CA LYS A 139 -14.07 5.90 -10.49
C LYS A 139 -13.47 5.89 -9.08
N THR A 140 -14.38 5.96 -8.11
CA THR A 140 -14.07 5.78 -6.69
C THR A 140 -14.88 4.61 -6.15
N ALA A 141 -14.19 3.70 -5.47
CA ALA A 141 -14.81 2.66 -4.67
C ALA A 141 -14.83 3.08 -3.20
N PHE A 142 -16.02 3.03 -2.60
CA PHE A 142 -16.23 3.15 -1.15
C PHE A 142 -16.53 1.79 -0.59
N PHE A 143 -15.86 1.42 0.47
CA PHE A 143 -16.10 0.23 1.24
C PHE A 143 -16.47 0.60 2.67
N ASP A 144 -17.70 0.27 3.08
CA ASP A 144 -18.14 0.39 4.47
C ASP A 144 -17.72 -0.85 5.23
N ARG A 145 -16.77 -0.70 6.14
CA ARG A 145 -16.21 -1.80 6.94
C ARG A 145 -17.22 -2.37 7.95
N THR A 146 -18.26 -1.61 8.29
CA THR A 146 -19.28 -2.04 9.25
C THR A 146 -20.32 -2.94 8.60
N THR A 147 -20.73 -2.58 7.38
CA THR A 147 -21.78 -3.32 6.64
C THR A 147 -21.19 -4.30 5.62
N GLY A 148 -19.93 -4.12 5.20
CA GLY A 148 -19.31 -4.84 4.10
C GLY A 148 -19.80 -4.36 2.72
N GLU A 149 -20.54 -3.27 2.66
CA GLU A 149 -21.11 -2.75 1.42
C GLU A 149 -20.05 -2.02 0.58
N ILE A 150 -20.06 -2.29 -0.73
CA ILE A 150 -19.21 -1.60 -1.71
C ILE A 150 -20.09 -0.73 -2.59
N SER A 151 -19.77 0.56 -2.68
CA SER A 151 -20.43 1.52 -3.55
C SER A 151 -19.43 2.11 -4.54
N LEU A 152 -19.84 2.28 -5.81
CA LEU A 152 -19.02 2.86 -6.86
C LEU A 152 -19.60 4.21 -7.29
N TYR A 153 -18.72 5.20 -7.44
CA TYR A 153 -19.07 6.54 -7.89
C TYR A 153 -18.17 6.95 -9.06
N ASP A 154 -18.78 7.63 -10.02
CA ASP A 154 -18.06 8.33 -11.08
C ASP A 154 -17.67 9.72 -10.57
N LEU A 155 -16.40 10.08 -10.72
CA LEU A 155 -15.88 11.39 -10.39
C LEU A 155 -15.38 12.10 -11.64
N ALA A 156 -15.75 13.36 -11.81
CA ALA A 156 -15.07 14.23 -12.76
C ALA A 156 -13.64 14.51 -12.28
N GLU A 157 -12.72 14.82 -13.20
CA GLU A 157 -11.32 15.13 -12.86
C GLU A 157 -11.19 16.26 -11.83
N SER A 158 -12.11 17.25 -11.87
CA SER A 158 -12.20 18.32 -10.89
C SER A 158 -12.60 17.87 -9.47
N GLN A 159 -13.05 16.63 -9.33
CA GLN A 159 -13.49 16.04 -8.07
C GLN A 159 -12.46 15.02 -7.53
N TYR A 160 -11.30 14.87 -8.18
CA TYR A 160 -10.24 14.03 -7.67
C TYR A 160 -9.70 14.58 -6.35
N PRO A 161 -9.36 13.70 -5.39
CA PRO A 161 -8.79 14.13 -4.12
C PRO A 161 -7.63 15.10 -4.33
N ALA A 162 -7.73 16.29 -3.76
CA ALA A 162 -6.75 17.36 -3.93
C ALA A 162 -6.18 17.86 -2.58
N TRP A 163 -6.37 17.09 -1.51
CA TRP A 163 -5.88 17.38 -0.17
C TRP A 163 -4.36 17.66 -0.15
N TYR A 164 -3.60 16.99 -1.02
CA TYR A 164 -2.15 17.18 -1.17
C TYR A 164 -1.78 18.55 -1.75
N LYS A 165 -2.75 19.30 -2.28
CA LYS A 165 -2.62 20.71 -2.71
C LYS A 165 -3.11 21.69 -1.65
N GLY A 166 -3.61 21.20 -0.50
CA GLY A 166 -4.23 22.00 0.54
C GLY A 166 -5.72 22.28 0.30
N GLU A 167 -6.35 21.58 -0.62
CA GLU A 167 -7.78 21.66 -0.90
C GLU A 167 -8.51 20.60 -0.05
N PHE A 168 -9.67 20.95 0.50
CA PHE A 168 -10.50 20.04 1.26
C PHE A 168 -11.76 19.69 0.45
N ASP A 169 -12.04 18.40 0.36
CA ASP A 169 -13.23 17.88 -0.29
C ASP A 169 -14.08 17.08 0.71
N ALA A 170 -15.37 17.44 0.81
CA ALA A 170 -16.33 16.79 1.69
C ALA A 170 -17.28 15.82 0.97
N TYR A 171 -16.94 15.40 -0.25
CA TYR A 171 -17.80 14.56 -1.08
C TYR A 171 -18.12 13.23 -0.37
N HIS A 172 -19.41 12.91 -0.29
CA HIS A 172 -19.91 11.67 0.35
C HIS A 172 -19.46 11.44 1.80
N SER A 173 -19.05 12.50 2.51
CA SER A 173 -18.59 12.41 3.89
C SER A 173 -19.68 12.80 4.88
N SER A 174 -19.82 12.04 5.97
CA SER A 174 -20.65 12.46 7.11
C SER A 174 -20.00 13.65 7.82
N PHE A 175 -20.80 14.44 8.56
CA PHE A 175 -20.27 15.56 9.36
C PHE A 175 -19.15 15.13 10.31
N ARG A 176 -19.27 13.94 10.92
CA ARG A 176 -18.23 13.37 11.77
C ARG A 176 -16.94 13.10 11.00
N GLN A 177 -17.04 12.57 9.77
CA GLN A 177 -15.89 12.34 8.92
C GLN A 177 -15.20 13.63 8.51
N ILE A 178 -16.01 14.65 8.13
CA ILE A 178 -15.50 15.99 7.82
C ILE A 178 -14.70 16.57 8.99
N ALA A 179 -15.23 16.49 10.22
CA ALA A 179 -14.52 16.97 11.40
C ALA A 179 -13.17 16.28 11.60
N ARG A 180 -13.12 14.95 11.49
CA ARG A 180 -11.87 14.18 11.58
C ARG A 180 -10.86 14.54 10.48
N ASP A 181 -11.35 14.74 9.26
CA ASP A 181 -10.49 15.11 8.13
C ASP A 181 -9.88 16.50 8.33
N LEU A 182 -10.67 17.46 8.86
CA LEU A 182 -10.17 18.79 9.22
C LEU A 182 -9.13 18.72 10.35
N GLU A 183 -9.35 17.88 11.39
CA GLU A 183 -8.35 17.62 12.44
C GLU A 183 -7.04 17.10 11.85
N ARG A 184 -7.10 16.16 10.91
CA ARG A 184 -5.91 15.56 10.28
C ARG A 184 -5.17 16.53 9.35
N ILE A 185 -5.92 17.35 8.61
CA ILE A 185 -5.34 18.28 7.62
C ILE A 185 -4.79 19.53 8.31
N PHE A 186 -5.47 20.07 9.31
CA PHE A 186 -5.17 21.37 9.91
C PHE A 186 -4.65 21.30 11.35
N ASP A 187 -4.61 20.12 11.97
CA ASP A 187 -4.17 19.92 13.36
C ASP A 187 -4.97 20.76 14.38
N VAL A 188 -6.30 20.74 14.28
CA VAL A 188 -7.24 21.56 15.09
C VAL A 188 -8.08 20.69 16.02
#